data_31b27d4419dd5ebe23d088a762c9899e
#
_entry.id   31b27d4419dd5ebe23d088a762c9899e
#
_cell.length_a   1.000
_cell.length_b   1.000
_cell.length_c   1.000
_cell.angle_alpha   90.00
_cell.angle_beta   90.00
_cell.angle_gamma   90.00
#
_symmetry.space_group_name_H-M   'P 1'
#
loop_
_entity.id
_entity.type
_entity.pdbx_description
1 polymer ?
#
loop_
_entity_poly.entity_id
_entity_poly.type
_entity_poly.pdbx_seq_one_letter_code
_entity_poly.pdbx_strand_id
1 'polypeptide(L)'
;MFVMLISVTDKSIHGKNMNGYLKRILNARVYDVAIETPLEVAQNLSARTGNTILLKREDMQPVFSFKLRGAYNKMAQLTQEQLKRGVITASAGNHAQGVALSAQKLGCKAVIVMPTTTPQVKIEAVKHFGKRSVEIVLHGDSYNDAYDHA
;
A
#
# COMPACT_ATOMS: atom_id res chain seq x y z
N MET A 1 -3.59 -3.24 -11.55
CA MET A 1 -4.69 -2.30 -11.85
C MET A 1 -5.87 -2.67 -10.95
N PHE A 2 -6.28 -1.79 -10.07
CA PHE A 2 -7.41 -2.04 -9.18
C PHE A 2 -8.60 -1.27 -9.73
N VAL A 3 -9.63 -1.96 -10.19
CA VAL A 3 -10.89 -1.36 -10.65
C VAL A 3 -11.79 -1.25 -9.42
N MET A 4 -12.08 -0.03 -8.99
CA MET A 4 -13.09 0.22 -7.96
C MET A 4 -14.42 0.50 -8.68
N LEU A 5 -15.34 -0.45 -8.63
CA LEU A 5 -16.72 -0.24 -9.06
C LEU A 5 -17.45 0.54 -7.97
N ILE A 6 -17.77 1.80 -8.24
CA ILE A 6 -18.70 2.56 -7.41
C ILE A 6 -20.09 2.44 -8.04
N SER A 7 -20.92 1.57 -7.51
CA SER A 7 -22.37 1.60 -7.78
C SER A 7 -22.99 2.64 -6.84
N VAL A 8 -23.51 3.72 -7.40
CA VAL A 8 -24.22 4.75 -6.61
C VAL A 8 -25.70 4.37 -6.51
N THR A 9 -25.99 3.30 -5.80
CA THR A 9 -27.36 2.94 -5.42
C THR A 9 -27.38 2.32 -4.04
N ASP A 10 -27.06 3.08 -2.99
CA ASP A 10 -27.61 2.74 -1.69
C ASP A 10 -27.66 3.96 -0.76
N LYS A 11 -28.89 4.28 -0.32
CA LYS A 11 -29.23 5.37 0.60
C LYS A 11 -29.24 4.92 2.07
N SER A 12 -28.56 3.85 2.46
CA SER A 12 -28.61 3.36 3.84
C SER A 12 -27.23 3.15 4.46
N ILE A 13 -26.43 4.20 4.55
CA ILE A 13 -25.36 4.21 5.54
C ILE A 13 -25.94 4.75 6.84
N HIS A 14 -26.47 3.85 7.68
CA HIS A 14 -26.94 4.16 9.01
C HIS A 14 -25.76 4.58 9.90
N GLY A 15 -25.87 5.80 10.45
CA GLY A 15 -24.86 6.48 11.24
C GLY A 15 -24.46 5.78 12.54
N LYS A 16 -23.51 4.85 12.47
CA LYS A 16 -22.74 4.43 13.64
C LYS A 16 -21.29 4.90 13.48
N ASN A 17 -20.97 5.99 14.23
CA ASN A 17 -19.60 6.48 14.44
C ASN A 17 -18.85 7.11 13.24
N MET A 18 -19.54 7.75 12.32
CA MET A 18 -18.92 8.50 11.21
C MET A 18 -17.94 9.59 11.68
N ASN A 19 -18.22 10.26 12.80
CA ASN A 19 -17.36 11.31 13.34
C ASN A 19 -15.95 10.81 13.71
N GLY A 20 -15.82 9.55 14.17
CA GLY A 20 -14.53 8.96 14.50
C GLY A 20 -13.67 8.63 13.26
N TYR A 21 -14.28 8.08 12.22
CA TYR A 21 -13.58 7.77 10.96
C TYR A 21 -13.21 9.03 10.19
N LEU A 22 -14.13 10.00 10.08
CA LEU A 22 -13.86 11.26 9.40
C LEU A 22 -12.66 11.98 10.01
N LYS A 23 -12.63 12.11 11.34
CA LYS A 23 -11.50 12.72 12.07
C LYS A 23 -10.19 11.97 11.78
N ARG A 24 -10.22 10.63 11.79
CA ARG A 24 -9.03 9.81 11.49
C ARG A 24 -8.56 9.98 10.05
N ILE A 25 -9.48 10.07 9.09
CA ILE A 25 -9.16 10.31 7.67
C ILE A 25 -8.55 11.69 7.48
N LEU A 26 -9.15 12.73 8.04
CA LEU A 26 -8.67 14.11 7.93
C LEU A 26 -7.29 14.33 8.59
N ASN A 27 -6.96 13.55 9.63
CA ASN A 27 -5.67 13.61 10.31
C ASN A 27 -4.64 12.60 9.75
N ALA A 28 -5.01 11.77 8.79
CA ALA A 28 -4.11 10.79 8.21
C ALA A 28 -3.05 11.47 7.34
N ARG A 29 -1.77 11.14 7.57
CA ARG A 29 -0.64 11.76 6.89
C ARG A 29 -0.25 11.07 5.60
N VAL A 30 -1.20 10.45 4.90
CA VAL A 30 -0.92 9.63 3.69
C VAL A 30 -0.28 10.43 2.56
N TYR A 31 -0.61 11.73 2.47
CA TYR A 31 -0.06 12.62 1.43
C TYR A 31 1.37 13.11 1.70
N ASP A 32 2.01 12.68 2.79
CA ASP A 32 3.46 12.83 2.96
C ASP A 32 4.23 12.01 1.90
N VAL A 33 3.61 10.96 1.36
CA VAL A 33 4.22 10.03 0.40
C VAL A 33 3.34 9.71 -0.82
N ALA A 34 2.01 9.71 -0.65
CA ALA A 34 1.08 9.44 -1.74
C ALA A 34 0.74 10.73 -2.48
N ILE A 35 0.38 10.58 -3.75
CA ILE A 35 -0.17 11.67 -4.56
C ILE A 35 -1.69 11.52 -4.70
N GLU A 36 -2.38 12.61 -4.95
CA GLU A 36 -3.78 12.58 -5.38
C GLU A 36 -3.83 12.16 -6.85
N THR A 37 -4.21 10.90 -7.08
CA THR A 37 -4.25 10.32 -8.42
C THR A 37 -5.53 10.72 -9.16
N PRO A 38 -5.52 10.80 -10.50
CA PRO A 38 -6.71 11.10 -11.28
C PRO A 38 -7.82 10.05 -11.12
N LEU A 39 -9.05 10.49 -11.36
CA LEU A 39 -10.20 9.64 -11.59
C LEU A 39 -10.63 9.81 -13.04
N GLU A 40 -10.41 8.80 -13.87
CA GLU A 40 -10.58 8.86 -15.32
C GLU A 40 -11.72 7.98 -15.80
N VAL A 41 -12.45 8.42 -16.83
CA VAL A 41 -13.47 7.58 -17.48
C VAL A 41 -12.78 6.54 -18.36
N ALA A 42 -13.08 5.27 -18.11
CA ALA A 42 -12.69 4.15 -18.98
C ALA A 42 -13.66 4.03 -20.17
N GLN A 43 -13.47 4.83 -21.21
CA GLN A 43 -14.43 4.98 -22.32
C GLN A 43 -14.81 3.63 -22.96
N ASN A 44 -13.82 2.84 -23.37
CA ASN A 44 -14.07 1.54 -24.03
C ASN A 44 -14.81 0.55 -23.11
N LEU A 45 -14.44 0.51 -21.83
CA LEU A 45 -15.10 -0.37 -20.87
C LEU A 45 -16.51 0.11 -20.56
N SER A 46 -16.71 1.42 -20.46
CA SER A 46 -18.02 2.02 -20.26
C SER A 46 -18.96 1.71 -21.45
N ALA A 47 -18.49 1.87 -22.67
CA ALA A 47 -19.28 1.54 -23.87
C ALA A 47 -19.64 0.05 -23.93
N ARG A 48 -18.72 -0.85 -23.59
CA ARG A 48 -18.97 -2.30 -23.61
C ARG A 48 -19.96 -2.77 -22.55
N THR A 49 -20.01 -2.09 -21.40
CA THR A 49 -20.86 -2.50 -20.26
C THR A 49 -22.18 -1.72 -20.19
N GLY A 50 -22.32 -0.66 -20.97
CA GLY A 50 -23.48 0.25 -20.88
C GLY A 50 -23.53 1.04 -19.56
N ASN A 51 -22.37 1.16 -18.86
CA ASN A 51 -22.24 1.86 -17.57
C ASN A 51 -21.13 2.90 -17.63
N THR A 52 -21.15 3.88 -16.74
CA THR A 52 -20.01 4.78 -16.57
C THR A 52 -18.99 4.11 -15.65
N ILE A 53 -17.87 3.69 -16.22
CA ILE A 53 -16.75 3.08 -15.46
C ILE A 53 -15.68 4.12 -15.23
N LEU A 54 -15.33 4.34 -13.96
CA LEU A 54 -14.26 5.25 -13.54
C LEU A 54 -13.07 4.47 -13.02
N LEU A 55 -11.86 4.86 -13.44
CA LEU A 55 -10.60 4.31 -12.99
C LEU A 55 -9.93 5.30 -12.03
N LYS A 56 -9.78 4.90 -10.77
CA LYS A 56 -8.90 5.58 -9.83
C LYS A 56 -7.47 5.12 -10.10
N ARG A 57 -6.64 6.00 -10.65
CA ARG A 57 -5.32 5.69 -11.22
C ARG A 57 -4.24 5.51 -10.15
N GLU A 58 -4.45 4.58 -9.22
CA GLU A 58 -3.48 4.26 -8.16
C GLU A 58 -2.20 3.56 -8.68
N ASP A 59 -2.20 3.13 -9.93
CA ASP A 59 -1.00 2.73 -10.67
C ASP A 59 0.00 3.90 -10.88
N MET A 60 -0.46 5.15 -10.77
CA MET A 60 0.37 6.35 -10.86
C MET A 60 1.02 6.75 -9.51
N GLN A 61 0.78 6.03 -8.43
CA GLN A 61 1.48 6.25 -7.17
C GLN A 61 3.00 6.00 -7.31
N PRO A 62 3.86 6.62 -6.48
CA PRO A 62 5.32 6.42 -6.53
C PRO A 62 5.78 4.95 -6.50
N VAL A 63 5.00 4.05 -5.88
CA VAL A 63 5.27 2.60 -5.86
C VAL A 63 4.32 1.82 -6.78
N PHE A 64 3.70 2.49 -7.75
CA PHE A 64 2.81 1.92 -8.76
C PHE A 64 1.59 1.17 -8.19
N SER A 65 1.17 1.50 -6.95
CA SER A 65 -0.01 0.89 -6.32
C SER A 65 -0.53 1.68 -5.13
N PHE A 66 -1.80 1.46 -4.77
CA PHE A 66 -2.45 2.04 -3.60
C PHE A 66 -1.88 1.54 -2.24
N LYS A 67 -1.09 0.47 -2.24
CA LYS A 67 -0.56 -0.16 -1.01
C LYS A 67 0.29 0.80 -0.16
N LEU A 68 0.88 1.80 -0.80
CA LEU A 68 1.62 2.87 -0.12
C LEU A 68 0.77 3.60 0.93
N ARG A 69 -0.50 3.88 0.62
CA ARG A 69 -1.41 4.59 1.52
C ARG A 69 -1.57 3.87 2.85
N GLY A 70 -1.88 2.56 2.82
CA GLY A 70 -2.07 1.76 4.02
C GLY A 70 -0.77 1.53 4.79
N ALA A 71 0.32 1.22 4.10
CA ALA A 71 1.62 1.01 4.71
C ALA A 71 2.09 2.28 5.46
N TYR A 72 2.08 3.41 4.79
CA TYR A 72 2.51 4.67 5.41
C TYR A 72 1.60 5.10 6.54
N ASN A 73 0.27 5.06 6.35
CA ASN A 73 -0.68 5.44 7.39
C ASN A 73 -0.52 4.61 8.67
N LYS A 74 -0.25 3.31 8.54
CA LYS A 74 0.04 2.45 9.70
C LYS A 74 1.35 2.84 10.36
N MET A 75 2.42 2.98 9.58
CA MET A 75 3.76 3.24 10.11
C MET A 75 3.90 4.65 10.70
N ALA A 76 3.27 5.66 10.11
CA ALA A 76 3.28 7.04 10.60
C ALA A 76 2.58 7.23 11.96
N GLN A 77 1.79 6.25 12.41
CA GLN A 77 1.13 6.24 13.73
C GLN A 77 1.96 5.52 14.81
N LEU A 78 3.09 4.93 14.45
CA LEU A 78 3.99 4.29 15.41
C LEU A 78 4.71 5.34 16.25
N THR A 79 4.96 5.01 17.52
CA THR A 79 5.77 5.85 18.40
C THR A 79 7.23 5.88 17.96
N GLN A 80 7.98 6.87 18.40
CA GLN A 80 9.43 6.94 18.11
C GLN A 80 10.19 5.70 18.59
N GLU A 81 9.79 5.12 19.72
CA GLU A 81 10.38 3.89 20.24
C GLU A 81 10.08 2.69 19.33
N GLN A 82 8.84 2.60 18.81
CA GLN A 82 8.46 1.55 17.86
C GLN A 82 9.23 1.70 16.54
N LEU A 83 9.34 2.93 16.02
CA LEU A 83 10.11 3.20 14.80
C LEU A 83 11.62 2.88 14.99
N LYS A 84 12.20 3.15 16.16
CA LYS A 84 13.59 2.77 16.44
C LYS A 84 13.82 1.26 16.44
N ARG A 85 12.84 0.47 16.89
CA ARG A 85 12.90 -1.01 16.80
C ARG A 85 12.77 -1.52 15.37
N GLY A 86 12.16 -0.72 14.49
CA GLY A 86 11.87 -1.09 13.11
C GLY A 86 10.55 -1.83 12.94
N VAL A 87 10.29 -2.23 11.71
CA VAL A 87 9.08 -2.97 11.32
C VAL A 87 9.47 -4.22 10.54
N ILE A 88 8.61 -5.23 10.56
CA ILE A 88 8.76 -6.43 9.77
C ILE A 88 7.48 -6.72 8.98
N THR A 89 7.62 -7.30 7.79
CA THR A 89 6.50 -7.75 6.97
C THR A 89 6.90 -8.89 6.06
N ALA A 90 5.97 -9.82 5.82
CA ALA A 90 6.09 -10.81 4.75
C ALA A 90 5.33 -10.31 3.53
N SER A 91 6.03 -10.07 2.42
CA SER A 91 5.40 -9.68 1.15
C SER A 91 6.40 -9.66 0.01
N ALA A 92 6.06 -10.28 -1.11
CA ALA A 92 6.85 -10.26 -2.35
C ALA A 92 6.30 -9.28 -3.41
N GLY A 93 5.40 -8.37 -3.04
CA GLY A 93 4.68 -7.54 -4.01
C GLY A 93 4.55 -6.07 -3.62
N ASN A 94 3.44 -5.47 -4.02
CA ASN A 94 3.18 -4.04 -3.85
C ASN A 94 3.19 -3.57 -2.39
N HIS A 95 2.82 -4.45 -1.44
CA HIS A 95 2.89 -4.11 -0.02
C HIS A 95 4.35 -3.95 0.45
N ALA A 96 5.25 -4.84 0.03
CA ALA A 96 6.68 -4.74 0.31
C ALA A 96 7.26 -3.39 -0.16
N GLN A 97 6.92 -2.97 -1.39
CA GLN A 97 7.35 -1.67 -1.94
C GLN A 97 6.78 -0.50 -1.14
N GLY A 98 5.50 -0.58 -0.72
CA GLY A 98 4.88 0.42 0.13
C GLY A 98 5.54 0.56 1.50
N VAL A 99 5.86 -0.57 2.15
CA VAL A 99 6.59 -0.59 3.43
C VAL A 99 8.02 -0.05 3.25
N ALA A 100 8.70 -0.44 2.17
CA ALA A 100 10.06 0.01 1.87
C ALA A 100 10.16 1.53 1.75
N LEU A 101 9.29 2.14 0.92
CA LEU A 101 9.26 3.60 0.77
C LEU A 101 8.85 4.28 2.08
N SER A 102 7.90 3.72 2.82
CA SER A 102 7.47 4.26 4.12
C SER A 102 8.60 4.25 5.14
N ALA A 103 9.37 3.15 5.22
CA ALA A 103 10.52 3.05 6.12
C ALA A 103 11.61 4.07 5.77
N GLN A 104 11.91 4.23 4.49
CA GLN A 104 12.85 5.24 4.00
C GLN A 104 12.40 6.66 4.38
N LYS A 105 11.13 6.96 4.20
CA LYS A 105 10.57 8.29 4.50
C LYS A 105 10.53 8.61 6.00
N LEU A 106 10.23 7.60 6.83
CA LEU A 106 10.13 7.74 8.30
C LEU A 106 11.49 7.56 9.00
N GLY A 107 12.55 7.20 8.25
CA GLY A 107 13.89 6.99 8.82
C GLY A 107 13.98 5.78 9.75
N CYS A 108 13.14 4.77 9.58
CA CYS A 108 13.19 3.53 10.36
C CYS A 108 13.71 2.35 9.54
N LYS A 109 14.05 1.26 10.21
CA LYS A 109 14.42 0.00 9.55
C LYS A 109 13.17 -0.83 9.24
N ALA A 110 13.19 -1.53 8.10
CA ALA A 110 12.18 -2.51 7.74
C ALA A 110 12.84 -3.81 7.29
N VAL A 111 12.44 -4.92 7.91
CA VAL A 111 12.76 -6.27 7.44
C VAL A 111 11.62 -6.75 6.56
N ILE A 112 11.93 -7.17 5.34
CA ILE A 112 10.93 -7.65 4.38
C ILE A 112 11.27 -9.09 4.01
N VAL A 113 10.45 -10.01 4.50
CA VAL A 113 10.60 -11.44 4.23
C VAL A 113 9.85 -11.77 2.93
N MET A 114 10.55 -12.42 2.02
CA MET A 114 10.03 -12.83 0.71
C MET A 114 10.31 -14.31 0.47
N PRO A 115 9.45 -15.04 -0.25
CA PRO A 115 9.80 -16.36 -0.75
C PRO A 115 11.07 -16.35 -1.62
N THR A 116 11.82 -17.41 -1.60
CA THR A 116 13.02 -17.61 -2.47
C THR A 116 12.66 -17.55 -3.95
N THR A 117 11.41 -17.91 -4.28
CA THR A 117 10.85 -17.88 -5.64
C THR A 117 10.49 -16.47 -6.14
N THR A 118 10.72 -15.43 -5.32
CA THR A 118 10.37 -14.06 -5.70
C THR A 118 11.20 -13.58 -6.89
N PRO A 119 10.57 -13.09 -7.97
CA PRO A 119 11.29 -12.59 -9.14
C PRO A 119 12.24 -11.44 -8.77
N GLN A 120 13.45 -11.46 -9.36
CA GLN A 120 14.52 -10.49 -9.09
C GLN A 120 14.04 -9.03 -9.28
N VAL A 121 13.19 -8.76 -10.29
CA VAL A 121 12.65 -7.42 -10.54
C VAL A 121 11.87 -6.86 -9.33
N LYS A 122 11.18 -7.71 -8.56
CA LYS A 122 10.45 -7.30 -7.35
C LYS A 122 11.39 -7.03 -6.19
N ILE A 123 12.43 -7.84 -6.05
CA ILE A 123 13.49 -7.64 -5.04
C ILE A 123 14.19 -6.29 -5.28
N GLU A 124 14.57 -6.03 -6.53
CA GLU A 124 15.22 -4.76 -6.91
C GLU A 124 14.31 -3.55 -6.71
N ALA A 125 13.00 -3.67 -6.99
CA ALA A 125 12.05 -2.59 -6.72
C ALA A 125 11.98 -2.23 -5.23
N VAL A 126 11.96 -3.23 -4.35
CA VAL A 126 11.96 -3.00 -2.89
C VAL A 126 13.27 -2.35 -2.44
N LYS A 127 14.42 -2.80 -2.93
CA LYS A 127 15.73 -2.17 -2.66
C LYS A 127 15.75 -0.71 -3.14
N HIS A 128 15.22 -0.46 -4.34
CA HIS A 128 15.16 0.88 -4.91
C HIS A 128 14.37 1.85 -4.03
N PHE A 129 13.17 1.47 -3.58
CA PHE A 129 12.32 2.32 -2.75
C PHE A 129 12.82 2.45 -1.31
N GLY A 130 13.33 1.38 -0.73
CA GLY A 130 13.75 1.34 0.67
C GLY A 130 15.19 1.83 0.89
N LYS A 131 16.04 1.76 -0.14
CA LYS A 131 17.47 2.14 -0.06
C LYS A 131 18.16 1.45 1.14
N ARG A 132 18.74 2.26 2.04
CA ARG A 132 19.43 1.77 3.27
C ARG A 132 18.48 1.41 4.42
N SER A 133 17.18 1.68 4.25
CA SER A 133 16.17 1.44 5.28
C SER A 133 15.61 0.03 5.26
N VAL A 134 15.91 -0.77 4.23
CA VAL A 134 15.37 -2.14 4.12
C VAL A 134 16.45 -3.20 4.18
N GLU A 135 16.08 -4.29 4.83
CA GLU A 135 16.75 -5.58 4.78
C GLU A 135 15.77 -6.59 4.16
N ILE A 136 16.23 -7.37 3.19
CA ILE A 136 15.43 -8.39 2.53
C ILE A 136 15.93 -9.75 2.97
N VAL A 137 15.01 -10.54 3.53
CA VAL A 137 15.24 -11.93 3.92
C VAL A 137 14.49 -12.82 2.94
N LEU A 138 15.21 -13.68 2.23
CA LEU A 138 14.61 -14.70 1.37
C LEU A 138 14.45 -15.99 2.16
N HIS A 139 13.20 -16.45 2.35
CA HIS A 139 12.92 -17.64 3.14
C HIS A 139 11.70 -18.40 2.61
N GLY A 140 11.86 -19.74 2.52
CA GLY A 140 10.83 -20.65 2.06
C GLY A 140 10.45 -20.48 0.59
N ASP A 141 9.57 -21.33 0.11
CA ASP A 141 9.14 -21.34 -1.30
C ASP A 141 7.76 -20.72 -1.51
N SER A 142 7.01 -20.49 -0.42
CA SER A 142 5.66 -19.96 -0.41
C SER A 142 5.54 -18.67 0.42
N TYR A 143 4.41 -17.97 0.21
CA TYR A 143 4.04 -16.84 1.07
C TYR A 143 3.91 -17.26 2.55
N ASN A 144 3.33 -18.44 2.81
CA ASN A 144 3.12 -18.91 4.18
C ASN A 144 4.47 -19.14 4.89
N ASP A 145 5.44 -19.75 4.21
CA ASP A 145 6.78 -19.94 4.78
C ASP A 145 7.43 -18.61 5.15
N ALA A 146 7.34 -17.63 4.26
CA ALA A 146 7.86 -16.29 4.51
C ALA A 146 7.11 -15.57 5.65
N TYR A 147 5.80 -15.78 5.74
CA TYR A 147 4.97 -15.20 6.79
C TYR A 147 5.27 -15.82 8.18
N ASP A 148 5.38 -17.13 8.25
CA ASP A 148 5.69 -17.83 9.49
C ASP A 148 7.09 -17.54 10.01
N HIS A 149 8.02 -17.24 9.09
CA HIS A 149 9.37 -16.82 9.44
C HIS A 149 9.42 -15.37 9.96
N ALA A 150 8.51 -14.51 9.52
CA ALA A 150 8.47 -13.10 9.91
C ALA A 150 7.94 -12.88 11.33
#